data_b7a79ff4822429a15634f67588c9c317
#
_entry.id   b7a79ff4822429a15634f67588c9c317
#
_cell.length_a   1.000
_cell.length_b   1.000
_cell.length_c   1.000
_cell.angle_alpha   90.00
_cell.angle_beta   90.00
_cell.angle_gamma   90.00
#
_symmetry.space_group_name_H-M   'P 1'
#
loop_
_entity.id
_entity.type
_entity.pdbx_description
1 polymer ?
#
loop_
_entity_poly.entity_id
_entity_poly.type
_entity_poly.pdbx_seq_one_letter_code
_entity_poly.pdbx_strand_id
1 'polypeptide(L)'
;MLILGNGRVVTRNPECPYMEEGAVAIDGKVICKVGPTDELKKAYPDAEFIDAKGGMIMPAFINTHEHIYSSFARGLAINGYNPTGLLSILEGMWWTLDRNLTLNDTYLSAMATYIDSIKNGVTTVFDHHASFGAIKGSLFEIERAAKETGIRSCLCYEVSDRDGKDKARESVMENAEFIRHALKDDSGMIAGMMGMHAQFTISDETMELAAANKPDEVGYHIHVAEGIEDLHHCLKHYGKRIVDRLMDFNILGEKTLLGHCIYINPHEMDLIKDTNTMVVHNPESNMGNACGCPPTMELVHRGILTGLGTDGYTHDMMESFKVANILHKHHLCDPNAAWGEVPTMLFENNAKIAGRYFDQKLGVLEEGAAADVIIVNYNPLTPMNENNINGHLVFGVTGHDVVTTVANGKVLMKDRRLTEIDEAKVMADCRQAAAELGKRINSR
;
A
#
# COMPACT_ATOMS: atom_id res chain seq x y z
N MET A 1 17.09 -2.96 23.51
CA MET A 1 16.98 -1.49 23.36
C MET A 1 17.76 -1.03 22.14
N LEU A 2 17.18 -0.15 21.33
CA LEU A 2 17.79 0.48 20.16
C LEU A 2 17.52 1.99 20.23
N ILE A 3 18.48 2.82 19.87
CA ILE A 3 18.34 4.27 19.74
C ILE A 3 18.72 4.66 18.32
N LEU A 4 17.82 5.35 17.62
CA LEU A 4 18.14 6.08 16.40
C LEU A 4 18.27 7.55 16.79
N GLY A 5 19.43 8.18 16.58
CA GLY A 5 19.68 9.53 17.09
C GLY A 5 20.63 10.35 16.26
N ASN A 6 21.00 11.52 16.73
CA ASN A 6 21.78 12.53 16.01
C ASN A 6 21.11 12.96 14.69
N GLY A 7 19.79 13.11 14.69
CA GLY A 7 19.01 13.49 13.52
C GLY A 7 17.92 14.49 13.83
N ARG A 8 17.30 15.03 12.78
CA ARG A 8 16.07 15.81 12.85
C ARG A 8 14.90 14.84 13.00
N VAL A 9 14.13 14.96 14.08
CA VAL A 9 13.00 14.07 14.33
C VAL A 9 11.72 14.71 13.82
N VAL A 10 11.08 14.08 12.82
CA VAL A 10 9.76 14.43 12.31
C VAL A 10 8.78 13.44 12.91
N THR A 11 8.09 13.82 13.98
CA THR A 11 7.29 12.88 14.77
C THR A 11 5.93 12.55 14.19
N ARG A 12 5.35 13.46 13.41
CA ARG A 12 3.92 13.47 13.01
C ARG A 12 2.95 13.52 14.20
N ASN A 13 3.44 13.80 15.42
CA ASN A 13 2.62 14.09 16.59
C ASN A 13 2.31 15.60 16.63
N PRO A 14 1.02 16.02 16.65
CA PRO A 14 0.65 17.44 16.65
C PRO A 14 1.21 18.23 17.84
N GLU A 15 1.45 17.59 18.97
CA GLU A 15 1.98 18.25 20.17
C GLU A 15 3.48 18.60 20.06
N CYS A 16 4.24 17.83 19.27
CA CYS A 16 5.66 18.06 19.03
C CYS A 16 6.04 17.55 17.64
N PRO A 17 5.64 18.24 16.55
CA PRO A 17 5.77 17.70 15.18
C PRO A 17 7.21 17.62 14.68
N TYR A 18 8.14 18.39 15.29
CA TYR A 18 9.52 18.52 14.84
C TYR A 18 10.51 18.78 15.98
N MET A 19 11.69 18.15 15.90
CA MET A 19 12.85 18.43 16.75
C MET A 19 14.10 18.54 15.88
N GLU A 20 14.87 19.64 16.00
CA GLU A 20 16.08 19.87 15.21
C GLU A 20 17.19 18.85 15.53
N GLU A 21 17.34 18.48 16.81
CA GLU A 21 18.25 17.45 17.28
C GLU A 21 17.51 16.50 18.22
N GLY A 22 17.37 15.26 17.81
CA GLY A 22 16.63 14.30 18.60
C GLY A 22 16.99 12.86 18.30
N ALA A 23 16.30 12.00 19.04
CA ALA A 23 16.42 10.56 18.91
C ALA A 23 15.10 9.88 19.27
N VAL A 24 14.97 8.65 18.82
CA VAL A 24 13.89 7.71 19.12
C VAL A 24 14.51 6.50 19.81
N ALA A 25 14.07 6.18 21.02
CA ALA A 25 14.44 4.98 21.74
C ALA A 25 13.35 3.92 21.59
N ILE A 26 13.76 2.70 21.29
CA ILE A 26 12.89 1.56 20.97
C ILE A 26 13.18 0.42 21.96
N ASP A 27 12.13 -0.14 22.54
CA ASP A 27 12.20 -1.35 23.35
C ASP A 27 11.27 -2.44 22.79
N GLY A 28 11.85 -3.52 22.32
CA GLY A 28 11.09 -4.56 21.60
C GLY A 28 10.35 -3.98 20.39
N LYS A 29 9.02 -4.05 20.39
CA LYS A 29 8.16 -3.66 19.26
C LYS A 29 7.63 -2.21 19.35
N VAL A 30 7.96 -1.46 20.40
CA VAL A 30 7.37 -0.15 20.68
C VAL A 30 8.43 0.94 20.87
N ILE A 31 8.04 2.16 20.55
CA ILE A 31 8.79 3.37 20.88
C ILE A 31 8.61 3.62 22.38
N CYS A 32 9.69 3.64 23.15
CA CYS A 32 9.62 3.90 24.58
C CYS A 32 9.90 5.35 24.94
N LYS A 33 10.61 6.10 24.08
CA LYS A 33 10.87 7.53 24.30
C LYS A 33 11.25 8.23 23.00
N VAL A 34 10.84 9.49 22.90
CA VAL A 34 11.34 10.45 21.88
C VAL A 34 11.88 11.66 22.63
N GLY A 35 13.06 12.16 22.28
CA GLY A 35 13.68 13.28 23.00
C GLY A 35 15.09 13.59 22.51
N PRO A 36 15.82 14.50 23.21
CA PRO A 36 17.19 14.84 22.87
C PRO A 36 18.12 13.62 22.88
N THR A 37 19.01 13.52 21.87
CA THR A 37 19.92 12.37 21.72
C THR A 37 20.76 12.08 22.96
N ASP A 38 21.36 13.11 23.56
CA ASP A 38 22.24 12.95 24.73
C ASP A 38 21.48 12.47 25.96
N GLU A 39 20.24 12.90 26.14
CA GLU A 39 19.39 12.45 27.23
C GLU A 39 19.06 10.98 27.11
N LEU A 40 18.69 10.52 25.89
CA LEU A 40 18.35 9.12 25.66
C LEU A 40 19.57 8.21 25.77
N LYS A 41 20.74 8.63 25.26
CA LYS A 41 22.01 7.88 25.46
C LYS A 41 22.36 7.75 26.93
N LYS A 42 22.14 8.79 27.72
CA LYS A 42 22.39 8.76 29.16
C LYS A 42 21.39 7.89 29.91
N ALA A 43 20.12 7.91 29.49
CA ALA A 43 19.08 7.10 30.11
C ALA A 43 19.21 5.58 29.75
N TYR A 44 19.73 5.27 28.57
CA TYR A 44 19.86 3.90 28.06
C TYR A 44 21.29 3.63 27.57
N PRO A 45 22.29 3.57 28.45
CA PRO A 45 23.71 3.52 28.08
C PRO A 45 24.10 2.22 27.34
N ASP A 46 23.36 1.12 27.54
CA ASP A 46 23.61 -0.17 26.91
C ASP A 46 22.81 -0.39 25.62
N ALA A 47 22.06 0.62 25.15
CA ALA A 47 21.28 0.49 23.92
C ALA A 47 22.20 0.49 22.68
N GLU A 48 21.87 -0.34 21.69
CA GLU A 48 22.46 -0.21 20.36
C GLU A 48 22.15 1.18 19.81
N PHE A 49 23.14 1.83 19.18
CA PHE A 49 22.99 3.16 18.64
C PHE A 49 23.17 3.18 17.13
N ILE A 50 22.17 3.72 16.43
CA ILE A 50 22.24 4.01 14.98
C ILE A 50 22.30 5.53 14.83
N ASP A 51 23.38 6.01 14.22
CA ASP A 51 23.63 7.43 13.97
C ASP A 51 22.95 7.88 12.69
N ALA A 52 21.99 8.80 12.79
CA ALA A 52 21.31 9.40 11.65
C ALA A 52 22.18 10.46 10.92
N LYS A 53 23.34 10.82 11.45
CA LYS A 53 24.34 11.73 10.83
C LYS A 53 23.73 13.06 10.37
N GLY A 54 22.79 13.60 11.15
CA GLY A 54 22.05 14.83 10.81
C GLY A 54 20.91 14.65 9.82
N GLY A 55 20.62 13.42 9.37
CA GLY A 55 19.45 13.10 8.54
C GLY A 55 18.12 13.21 9.29
N MET A 56 17.01 12.88 8.63
CA MET A 56 15.70 12.87 9.26
C MET A 56 15.37 11.49 9.83
N ILE A 57 14.82 11.47 11.03
CA ILE A 57 14.22 10.30 11.68
C ILE A 57 12.71 10.53 11.65
N MET A 58 11.95 9.64 11.02
CA MET A 58 10.51 9.81 10.86
C MET A 58 9.78 8.47 10.87
N PRO A 59 8.43 8.46 11.03
CA PRO A 59 7.66 7.23 10.90
C PRO A 59 7.86 6.61 9.52
N ALA A 60 7.94 5.29 9.47
CA ALA A 60 7.97 4.56 8.22
C ALA A 60 6.66 4.73 7.44
N PHE A 61 6.73 4.56 6.12
CA PHE A 61 5.57 4.72 5.24
C PHE A 61 4.66 3.49 5.28
N ILE A 62 3.38 3.77 5.02
CA ILE A 62 2.32 2.78 4.87
C ILE A 62 1.80 2.90 3.44
N ASN A 63 1.80 1.81 2.69
CA ASN A 63 1.20 1.72 1.37
C ASN A 63 -0.17 1.05 1.48
N THR A 64 -1.25 1.78 1.21
CA THR A 64 -2.60 1.29 1.44
C THR A 64 -3.25 0.61 0.23
N HIS A 65 -2.54 0.52 -0.90
CA HIS A 65 -2.94 -0.28 -2.06
C HIS A 65 -1.76 -0.57 -2.96
N GLU A 66 -1.51 -1.84 -3.19
CA GLU A 66 -0.44 -2.34 -4.05
C GLU A 66 -0.85 -3.67 -4.70
N HIS A 67 -0.20 -4.00 -5.80
CA HIS A 67 -0.23 -5.31 -6.45
C HIS A 67 1.16 -5.93 -6.40
N ILE A 68 1.43 -6.76 -5.41
CA ILE A 68 2.74 -7.41 -5.20
C ILE A 68 3.23 -8.15 -6.45
N TYR A 69 2.33 -8.84 -7.16
CA TYR A 69 2.70 -9.58 -8.38
C TYR A 69 3.18 -8.68 -9.52
N SER A 70 2.91 -7.38 -9.47
CA SER A 70 3.33 -6.39 -10.47
C SER A 70 4.85 -6.25 -10.62
N SER A 71 5.63 -6.67 -9.62
CA SER A 71 7.09 -6.69 -9.70
C SER A 71 7.58 -7.45 -10.94
N PHE A 72 6.87 -8.49 -11.37
CA PHE A 72 7.20 -9.27 -12.56
C PHE A 72 6.63 -8.69 -13.87
N ALA A 73 5.80 -7.65 -13.79
CA ALA A 73 5.37 -6.88 -14.96
C ALA A 73 6.42 -5.86 -15.41
N ARG A 74 7.35 -5.49 -14.52
CA ARG A 74 8.35 -4.44 -14.76
C ARG A 74 9.25 -4.80 -15.94
N GLY A 75 9.02 -4.15 -17.09
CA GLY A 75 9.75 -4.41 -18.33
C GLY A 75 9.38 -5.73 -19.04
N LEU A 76 8.28 -6.39 -18.66
CA LEU A 76 7.80 -7.61 -19.29
C LEU A 76 7.39 -7.32 -20.73
N ALA A 77 8.00 -8.04 -21.68
CA ALA A 77 7.60 -8.00 -23.08
C ALA A 77 6.52 -9.07 -23.35
N ILE A 78 5.38 -8.65 -23.88
CA ILE A 78 4.28 -9.55 -24.30
C ILE A 78 4.07 -9.37 -25.81
N ASN A 79 4.15 -10.46 -26.57
CA ASN A 79 4.01 -10.44 -28.00
C ASN A 79 2.62 -9.93 -28.42
N GLY A 80 2.60 -8.93 -29.32
CA GLY A 80 1.36 -8.35 -29.82
C GLY A 80 0.63 -7.42 -28.87
N TYR A 81 1.16 -7.14 -27.68
CA TYR A 81 0.55 -6.19 -26.74
C TYR A 81 0.61 -4.77 -27.28
N ASN A 82 -0.56 -4.16 -27.49
CA ASN A 82 -0.72 -2.78 -27.96
C ASN A 82 -2.03 -2.21 -27.39
N PRO A 83 -2.03 -1.72 -26.15
CA PRO A 83 -3.24 -1.29 -25.47
C PRO A 83 -3.80 0.02 -26.05
N THR A 84 -5.13 0.15 -26.03
CA THR A 84 -5.87 1.35 -26.47
C THR A 84 -6.73 1.97 -25.36
N GLY A 85 -6.75 1.39 -24.17
CA GLY A 85 -7.48 1.82 -22.98
C GLY A 85 -7.37 0.79 -21.88
N LEU A 86 -7.97 1.08 -20.72
CA LEU A 86 -7.84 0.27 -19.50
C LEU A 86 -8.17 -1.22 -19.74
N LEU A 87 -9.29 -1.54 -20.37
CA LEU A 87 -9.68 -2.93 -20.57
C LEU A 87 -8.63 -3.71 -21.36
N SER A 88 -8.04 -3.11 -22.41
CA SER A 88 -6.98 -3.74 -23.19
C SER A 88 -5.64 -3.85 -22.42
N ILE A 89 -5.39 -2.98 -21.44
CA ILE A 89 -4.28 -3.11 -20.48
C ILE A 89 -4.54 -4.32 -19.57
N LEU A 90 -5.73 -4.42 -19.00
CA LEU A 90 -6.13 -5.56 -18.15
C LEU A 90 -6.00 -6.88 -18.88
N GLU A 91 -6.65 -7.03 -20.02
CA GLU A 91 -6.67 -8.27 -20.82
C GLU A 91 -5.28 -8.65 -21.35
N GLY A 92 -4.56 -7.66 -21.88
CA GLY A 92 -3.30 -7.88 -22.60
C GLY A 92 -2.08 -8.03 -21.69
N MET A 93 -2.07 -7.38 -20.54
CA MET A 93 -0.95 -7.43 -19.60
C MET A 93 -1.30 -8.12 -18.28
N TRP A 94 -2.18 -7.54 -17.46
CA TRP A 94 -2.41 -8.00 -16.09
C TRP A 94 -3.00 -9.40 -16.02
N TRP A 95 -4.06 -9.69 -16.79
CA TRP A 95 -4.69 -11.01 -16.83
C TRP A 95 -3.86 -12.05 -17.58
N THR A 96 -2.98 -11.61 -18.49
CA THR A 96 -2.00 -12.48 -19.12
C THR A 96 -0.91 -12.87 -18.13
N LEU A 97 -0.40 -11.92 -17.36
CA LEU A 97 0.60 -12.15 -16.31
C LEU A 97 0.05 -13.12 -15.25
N ASP A 98 -1.08 -12.80 -14.64
CA ASP A 98 -1.61 -13.54 -13.49
C ASP A 98 -2.04 -14.99 -13.82
N ARG A 99 -2.53 -15.23 -15.04
CA ARG A 99 -2.84 -16.59 -15.53
C ARG A 99 -1.59 -17.47 -15.71
N ASN A 100 -0.41 -16.89 -15.71
CA ASN A 100 0.84 -17.60 -15.92
C ASN A 100 1.71 -17.67 -14.65
N LEU A 101 1.29 -17.07 -13.53
CA LEU A 101 1.97 -17.15 -12.25
C LEU A 101 1.82 -18.54 -11.63
N THR A 102 2.92 -19.03 -11.07
CA THR A 102 2.97 -20.18 -10.15
C THR A 102 3.07 -19.69 -8.71
N LEU A 103 2.89 -20.57 -7.72
CA LEU A 103 3.10 -20.21 -6.30
C LEU A 103 4.53 -19.71 -6.03
N ASN A 104 5.53 -20.30 -6.71
CA ASN A 104 6.91 -19.83 -6.60
C ASN A 104 7.10 -18.43 -7.19
N ASP A 105 6.44 -18.10 -8.31
CA ASP A 105 6.46 -16.74 -8.87
C ASP A 105 5.80 -15.74 -7.92
N THR A 106 4.70 -16.13 -7.30
CA THR A 106 4.01 -15.32 -6.26
C THR A 106 4.93 -15.03 -5.08
N TYR A 107 5.59 -16.05 -4.53
CA TYR A 107 6.55 -15.88 -3.44
C TYR A 107 7.72 -14.97 -3.84
N LEU A 108 8.32 -15.20 -5.01
CA LEU A 108 9.48 -14.40 -5.46
C LEU A 108 9.10 -12.97 -5.82
N SER A 109 7.91 -12.74 -6.41
CA SER A 109 7.42 -11.37 -6.62
C SER A 109 7.20 -10.65 -5.29
N ALA A 110 6.69 -11.34 -4.27
CA ALA A 110 6.54 -10.80 -2.94
C ALA A 110 7.87 -10.45 -2.29
N MET A 111 8.88 -11.34 -2.40
CA MET A 111 10.23 -11.05 -1.92
C MET A 111 10.83 -9.81 -2.59
N ALA A 112 10.68 -9.67 -3.92
CA ALA A 112 11.17 -8.51 -4.66
C ALA A 112 10.47 -7.22 -4.22
N THR A 113 9.13 -7.23 -4.15
CA THR A 113 8.31 -6.08 -3.70
C THR A 113 8.68 -5.67 -2.29
N TYR A 114 8.76 -6.60 -1.35
CA TYR A 114 9.08 -6.29 0.04
C TYR A 114 10.51 -5.76 0.21
N ILE A 115 11.47 -6.27 -0.54
CA ILE A 115 12.84 -5.70 -0.56
C ILE A 115 12.82 -4.26 -1.06
N ASP A 116 12.13 -3.98 -2.17
CA ASP A 116 11.98 -2.62 -2.69
C ASP A 116 11.25 -1.72 -1.69
N SER A 117 10.18 -2.19 -1.06
CA SER A 117 9.43 -1.50 0.00
C SER A 117 10.33 -1.13 1.17
N ILE A 118 11.11 -2.06 1.72
CA ILE A 118 12.09 -1.80 2.80
C ILE A 118 13.09 -0.72 2.37
N LYS A 119 13.59 -0.81 1.13
CA LYS A 119 14.58 0.14 0.60
C LYS A 119 14.01 1.53 0.39
N ASN A 120 12.70 1.67 0.25
CA ASN A 120 11.97 2.94 0.13
C ASN A 120 11.28 3.35 1.44
N GLY A 121 11.55 2.65 2.56
CA GLY A 121 11.04 3.03 3.88
C GLY A 121 9.59 2.66 4.14
N VAL A 122 9.00 1.78 3.34
CA VAL A 122 7.66 1.22 3.55
C VAL A 122 7.75 0.01 4.46
N THR A 123 6.97 -0.01 5.54
CA THR A 123 6.93 -1.12 6.52
C THR A 123 5.57 -1.78 6.63
N THR A 124 4.53 -1.19 6.05
CA THR A 124 3.17 -1.74 6.02
C THR A 124 2.60 -1.66 4.62
N VAL A 125 2.09 -2.77 4.09
CA VAL A 125 1.55 -2.90 2.73
C VAL A 125 0.16 -3.53 2.77
N PHE A 126 -0.77 -2.95 2.00
CA PHE A 126 -2.07 -3.53 1.69
C PHE A 126 -2.03 -4.06 0.26
N ASP A 127 -1.90 -5.37 0.11
CA ASP A 127 -1.81 -6.03 -1.19
C ASP A 127 -3.18 -6.43 -1.74
N HIS A 128 -3.34 -6.31 -3.04
CA HIS A 128 -4.49 -6.78 -3.80
C HIS A 128 -3.99 -7.78 -4.85
N HIS A 129 -3.93 -9.07 -4.47
CA HIS A 129 -3.23 -10.10 -5.22
C HIS A 129 -4.08 -10.79 -6.28
N ALA A 130 -3.48 -11.07 -7.43
CA ALA A 130 -4.04 -11.94 -8.47
C ALA A 130 -3.00 -12.93 -8.98
N SER A 131 -3.40 -14.22 -9.06
CA SER A 131 -2.60 -15.31 -9.64
C SER A 131 -3.51 -16.44 -10.13
N PHE A 132 -4.30 -16.19 -11.19
CA PHE A 132 -5.28 -17.14 -11.69
C PHE A 132 -4.66 -18.45 -12.23
N GLY A 133 -3.34 -18.46 -12.44
CA GLY A 133 -2.57 -19.68 -12.72
C GLY A 133 -2.42 -20.60 -11.49
N ALA A 134 -2.41 -20.05 -10.28
CA ALA A 134 -2.24 -20.77 -9.02
C ALA A 134 -2.89 -19.99 -7.86
N ILE A 135 -4.21 -20.14 -7.68
CA ILE A 135 -4.99 -19.41 -6.69
C ILE A 135 -4.72 -19.91 -5.28
N LYS A 136 -5.03 -21.21 -5.07
CA LYS A 136 -4.98 -21.81 -3.73
C LYS A 136 -3.56 -21.78 -3.14
N GLY A 137 -3.44 -21.18 -1.97
CA GLY A 137 -2.17 -21.05 -1.24
C GLY A 137 -1.35 -19.84 -1.61
N SER A 138 -1.80 -19.00 -2.57
CA SER A 138 -1.04 -17.83 -3.02
C SER A 138 -0.87 -16.78 -1.95
N LEU A 139 -1.91 -16.49 -1.15
CA LEU A 139 -1.83 -15.55 -0.03
C LEU A 139 -0.88 -16.05 1.07
N PHE A 140 -0.79 -17.35 1.28
CA PHE A 140 0.14 -17.95 2.24
C PHE A 140 1.60 -17.87 1.77
N GLU A 141 1.85 -17.90 0.46
CA GLU A 141 3.20 -17.65 -0.09
C GLU A 141 3.62 -16.19 0.08
N ILE A 142 2.69 -15.24 -0.05
CA ILE A 142 2.94 -13.83 0.23
C ILE A 142 3.19 -13.63 1.73
N GLU A 143 2.39 -14.24 2.59
CA GLU A 143 2.61 -14.21 4.04
C GLU A 143 3.99 -14.77 4.41
N ARG A 144 4.43 -15.86 3.78
CA ARG A 144 5.77 -16.41 3.98
C ARG A 144 6.84 -15.36 3.68
N ALA A 145 6.75 -14.69 2.54
CA ALA A 145 7.67 -13.62 2.17
C ALA A 145 7.59 -12.43 3.15
N ALA A 146 6.39 -12.05 3.61
CA ALA A 146 6.20 -10.99 4.60
C ALA A 146 6.90 -11.32 5.93
N LYS A 147 6.77 -12.57 6.41
CA LYS A 147 7.43 -13.05 7.62
C LYS A 147 8.95 -13.10 7.48
N GLU A 148 9.47 -13.54 6.34
CA GLU A 148 10.91 -13.59 6.07
C GLU A 148 11.53 -12.19 5.97
N THR A 149 10.80 -11.23 5.38
CA THR A 149 11.28 -9.85 5.21
C THR A 149 11.01 -8.96 6.42
N GLY A 150 10.04 -9.31 7.27
CA GLY A 150 9.63 -8.52 8.42
C GLY A 150 8.69 -7.35 8.10
N ILE A 151 8.03 -7.38 6.94
CA ILE A 151 7.05 -6.38 6.51
C ILE A 151 5.66 -6.72 7.08
N ARG A 152 4.95 -5.70 7.60
CA ARG A 152 3.53 -5.81 7.99
C ARG A 152 2.66 -5.83 6.75
N SER A 153 1.73 -6.79 6.65
CA SER A 153 0.94 -6.97 5.43
C SER A 153 -0.53 -7.25 5.72
N CYS A 154 -1.41 -6.51 5.04
CA CYS A 154 -2.83 -6.80 4.93
C CYS A 154 -3.08 -7.36 3.53
N LEU A 155 -3.47 -8.62 3.42
CA LEU A 155 -3.51 -9.37 2.16
C LEU A 155 -4.94 -9.68 1.74
N CYS A 156 -5.21 -9.64 0.44
CA CYS A 156 -6.44 -10.15 -0.14
C CYS A 156 -6.20 -10.70 -1.55
N TYR A 157 -7.07 -11.63 -1.97
CA TYR A 157 -7.08 -12.20 -3.31
C TYR A 157 -8.18 -11.56 -4.17
N GLU A 158 -7.88 -11.22 -5.39
CA GLU A 158 -8.75 -10.58 -6.37
C GLU A 158 -9.82 -11.55 -6.92
N VAL A 159 -10.99 -11.60 -6.31
CA VAL A 159 -12.12 -12.41 -6.80
C VAL A 159 -12.63 -11.85 -8.12
N SER A 160 -12.81 -12.72 -9.11
CA SER A 160 -13.34 -12.37 -10.45
C SER A 160 -13.92 -13.57 -11.16
N ASP A 161 -15.00 -13.37 -11.93
CA ASP A 161 -15.63 -14.40 -12.78
C ASP A 161 -14.96 -14.54 -14.15
N ARG A 162 -13.95 -13.74 -14.48
CA ARG A 162 -13.32 -13.67 -15.81
C ARG A 162 -12.74 -15.01 -16.33
N ASP A 163 -12.38 -15.91 -15.44
CA ASP A 163 -11.88 -17.26 -15.75
C ASP A 163 -12.87 -18.36 -15.32
N GLY A 164 -14.16 -18.00 -15.18
CA GLY A 164 -15.26 -18.88 -14.90
C GLY A 164 -15.56 -19.08 -13.41
N LYS A 165 -16.72 -19.66 -13.13
CA LYS A 165 -17.28 -19.77 -11.76
C LYS A 165 -16.44 -20.62 -10.81
N ASP A 166 -15.75 -21.65 -11.31
CA ASP A 166 -14.90 -22.49 -10.45
C ASP A 166 -13.71 -21.69 -9.92
N LYS A 167 -13.08 -20.87 -10.78
CA LYS A 167 -11.99 -19.98 -10.38
C LYS A 167 -12.47 -18.85 -9.45
N ALA A 168 -13.64 -18.29 -9.69
CA ALA A 168 -14.26 -17.32 -8.81
C ALA A 168 -14.51 -17.91 -7.42
N ARG A 169 -15.06 -19.12 -7.35
CA ARG A 169 -15.26 -19.83 -6.08
C ARG A 169 -13.93 -20.13 -5.37
N GLU A 170 -12.92 -20.61 -6.11
CA GLU A 170 -11.58 -20.88 -5.57
C GLU A 170 -10.98 -19.58 -4.94
N SER A 171 -11.13 -18.44 -5.63
CA SER A 171 -10.67 -17.13 -5.16
C SER A 171 -11.37 -16.66 -3.88
N VAL A 172 -12.70 -16.85 -3.79
CA VAL A 172 -13.46 -16.55 -2.57
C VAL A 172 -12.98 -17.42 -1.40
N MET A 173 -12.73 -18.71 -1.65
CA MET A 173 -12.27 -19.62 -0.60
C MET A 173 -10.85 -19.35 -0.16
N GLU A 174 -9.94 -18.94 -1.06
CA GLU A 174 -8.58 -18.51 -0.72
C GLU A 174 -8.62 -17.31 0.25
N ASN A 175 -9.42 -16.25 -0.07
CA ASN A 175 -9.64 -15.14 0.86
C ASN A 175 -10.18 -15.61 2.21
N ALA A 176 -11.25 -16.40 2.20
CA ALA A 176 -11.93 -16.81 3.42
C ALA A 176 -11.04 -17.67 4.33
N GLU A 177 -10.23 -18.55 3.75
CA GLU A 177 -9.27 -19.38 4.48
C GLU A 177 -8.15 -18.50 5.07
N PHE A 178 -7.58 -17.62 4.26
CA PHE A 178 -6.52 -16.72 4.70
C PHE A 178 -6.99 -15.75 5.78
N ILE A 179 -8.17 -15.12 5.63
CA ILE A 179 -8.73 -14.22 6.65
C ILE A 179 -8.88 -14.93 7.99
N ARG A 180 -9.45 -16.15 8.00
CA ARG A 180 -9.61 -16.94 9.24
C ARG A 180 -8.29 -17.34 9.87
N HIS A 181 -7.23 -17.49 9.06
CA HIS A 181 -5.87 -17.69 9.53
C HIS A 181 -5.30 -16.39 10.12
N ALA A 182 -5.39 -15.27 9.40
CA ALA A 182 -4.88 -13.97 9.82
C ALA A 182 -5.56 -13.45 11.11
N LEU A 183 -6.86 -13.72 11.31
CA LEU A 183 -7.59 -13.36 12.54
C LEU A 183 -7.07 -14.09 13.80
N LYS A 184 -6.24 -15.12 13.65
CA LYS A 184 -5.61 -15.86 14.77
C LYS A 184 -4.16 -15.44 14.98
N ASP A 185 -3.64 -14.57 14.10
CA ASP A 185 -2.27 -14.07 14.23
C ASP A 185 -2.19 -13.03 15.38
N ASP A 186 -1.30 -13.28 16.33
CA ASP A 186 -1.07 -12.40 17.48
C ASP A 186 0.21 -11.55 17.32
N SER A 187 0.88 -11.67 16.20
CA SER A 187 2.11 -10.92 15.93
C SER A 187 1.84 -9.43 15.71
N GLY A 188 0.62 -9.09 15.22
CA GLY A 188 0.26 -7.76 14.75
C GLY A 188 0.88 -7.40 13.40
N MET A 189 1.36 -8.40 12.66
CA MET A 189 2.05 -8.19 11.38
C MET A 189 1.23 -8.64 10.17
N ILE A 190 0.20 -9.45 10.36
CA ILE A 190 -0.62 -10.04 9.30
C ILE A 190 -2.09 -9.74 9.52
N ALA A 191 -2.75 -9.25 8.49
CA ALA A 191 -4.19 -9.04 8.43
C ALA A 191 -4.72 -9.50 7.06
N GLY A 192 -6.05 -9.65 6.94
CA GLY A 192 -6.68 -10.05 5.69
C GLY A 192 -7.96 -9.28 5.41
N MET A 193 -8.29 -9.13 4.13
CA MET A 193 -9.52 -8.53 3.61
C MET A 193 -10.19 -9.47 2.61
N MET A 194 -11.49 -9.30 2.32
CA MET A 194 -12.12 -9.97 1.19
C MET A 194 -11.82 -9.15 -0.08
N GLY A 195 -10.88 -9.62 -0.89
CA GLY A 195 -10.51 -8.98 -2.14
C GLY A 195 -11.54 -9.23 -3.24
N MET A 196 -11.82 -8.21 -4.03
CA MET A 196 -12.69 -8.27 -5.22
C MET A 196 -12.05 -7.44 -6.32
N HIS A 197 -12.03 -7.93 -7.57
CA HIS A 197 -11.44 -7.16 -8.66
C HIS A 197 -12.19 -5.83 -8.87
N ALA A 198 -13.29 -5.86 -9.61
CA ALA A 198 -14.13 -4.71 -9.88
C ALA A 198 -15.54 -5.19 -10.24
N GLN A 199 -16.57 -4.34 -10.07
CA GLN A 199 -17.93 -4.76 -10.24
C GLN A 199 -18.24 -5.34 -11.64
N PHE A 200 -17.53 -4.90 -12.70
CA PHE A 200 -17.79 -5.36 -14.06
C PHE A 200 -17.27 -6.79 -14.36
N THR A 201 -16.44 -7.33 -13.49
CA THR A 201 -15.91 -8.70 -13.59
C THR A 201 -16.51 -9.66 -12.59
N ILE A 202 -17.51 -9.22 -11.80
CA ILE A 202 -18.08 -10.02 -10.71
C ILE A 202 -19.61 -10.05 -10.85
N SER A 203 -20.17 -11.27 -10.97
CA SER A 203 -21.61 -11.49 -10.99
C SER A 203 -22.24 -11.31 -9.61
N ASP A 204 -23.56 -11.11 -9.58
CA ASP A 204 -24.32 -11.04 -8.34
C ASP A 204 -24.13 -12.32 -7.50
N GLU A 205 -24.15 -13.49 -8.15
CA GLU A 205 -23.92 -14.79 -7.51
C GLU A 205 -22.56 -14.86 -6.81
N THR A 206 -21.52 -14.31 -7.43
CA THR A 206 -20.16 -14.27 -6.84
C THR A 206 -20.05 -13.24 -5.74
N MET A 207 -20.72 -12.09 -5.83
CA MET A 207 -20.81 -11.13 -4.72
C MET A 207 -21.51 -11.74 -3.49
N GLU A 208 -22.64 -12.46 -3.70
CA GLU A 208 -23.34 -13.17 -2.64
C GLU A 208 -22.46 -14.27 -2.01
N LEU A 209 -21.73 -15.02 -2.85
CA LEU A 209 -20.79 -16.04 -2.36
C LEU A 209 -19.66 -15.44 -1.52
N ALA A 210 -19.09 -14.32 -1.93
CA ALA A 210 -18.08 -13.61 -1.17
C ALA A 210 -18.63 -13.10 0.16
N ALA A 211 -19.82 -12.49 0.16
CA ALA A 211 -20.49 -12.02 1.36
C ALA A 211 -20.79 -13.17 2.36
N ALA A 212 -21.23 -14.32 1.86
CA ALA A 212 -21.53 -15.48 2.67
C ALA A 212 -20.29 -16.16 3.30
N ASN A 213 -19.10 -15.92 2.77
CA ASN A 213 -17.85 -16.53 3.24
C ASN A 213 -16.91 -15.54 3.96
N LYS A 214 -17.18 -14.25 3.86
CA LYS A 214 -16.40 -13.20 4.55
C LYS A 214 -16.68 -13.23 6.06
N PRO A 215 -15.67 -13.34 6.94
CA PRO A 215 -15.82 -13.07 8.36
C PRO A 215 -16.29 -11.64 8.65
N ASP A 216 -17.11 -11.45 9.69
CA ASP A 216 -17.70 -10.14 10.02
C ASP A 216 -16.66 -9.11 10.47
N GLU A 217 -15.51 -9.57 10.98
CA GLU A 217 -14.43 -8.75 11.50
C GLU A 217 -13.68 -7.95 10.42
N VAL A 218 -13.84 -8.30 9.14
CA VAL A 218 -13.11 -7.67 8.02
C VAL A 218 -14.06 -7.05 7.01
N GLY A 219 -13.52 -6.12 6.22
CA GLY A 219 -14.21 -5.52 5.07
C GLY A 219 -13.73 -6.07 3.73
N TYR A 220 -14.04 -5.32 2.69
CA TYR A 220 -13.67 -5.63 1.32
C TYR A 220 -12.56 -4.71 0.81
N HIS A 221 -11.80 -5.17 -0.17
CA HIS A 221 -10.88 -4.37 -0.96
C HIS A 221 -11.24 -4.56 -2.43
N ILE A 222 -11.65 -3.49 -3.13
CA ILE A 222 -12.21 -3.55 -4.48
C ILE A 222 -11.84 -2.31 -5.29
N HIS A 223 -11.52 -2.45 -6.58
CA HIS A 223 -11.38 -1.34 -7.51
C HIS A 223 -12.77 -0.81 -7.91
N VAL A 224 -12.93 0.51 -7.87
CA VAL A 224 -14.21 1.19 -8.10
C VAL A 224 -14.04 2.31 -9.08
N ALA A 225 -14.77 2.24 -10.19
CA ALA A 225 -14.84 3.31 -11.18
C ALA A 225 -13.45 3.81 -11.64
N GLU A 226 -12.50 2.89 -11.82
CA GLU A 226 -11.16 3.21 -12.33
C GLU A 226 -11.23 3.65 -13.79
N GLY A 227 -11.88 2.86 -14.64
CA GLY A 227 -12.16 3.22 -16.02
C GLY A 227 -13.62 3.59 -16.25
N ILE A 228 -13.87 4.41 -17.27
CA ILE A 228 -15.24 4.77 -17.68
C ILE A 228 -16.03 3.53 -18.12
N GLU A 229 -15.35 2.48 -18.59
CA GLU A 229 -15.92 1.20 -18.99
C GLU A 229 -16.63 0.51 -17.83
N ASP A 230 -16.06 0.58 -16.63
CA ASP A 230 -16.64 0.02 -15.40
C ASP A 230 -18.00 0.68 -15.10
N LEU A 231 -18.06 2.01 -15.17
CA LEU A 231 -19.31 2.77 -15.00
C LEU A 231 -20.33 2.41 -16.08
N HIS A 232 -19.92 2.40 -17.36
CA HIS A 232 -20.82 2.08 -18.48
C HIS A 232 -21.35 0.63 -18.39
N HIS A 233 -20.51 -0.31 -17.97
CA HIS A 233 -20.94 -1.68 -17.73
C HIS A 233 -22.03 -1.73 -16.65
N CYS A 234 -21.82 -1.07 -15.51
CA CYS A 234 -22.78 -1.06 -14.41
C CYS A 234 -24.13 -0.45 -14.81
N LEU A 235 -24.12 0.68 -15.47
CA LEU A 235 -25.33 1.36 -15.96
C LEU A 235 -26.08 0.47 -16.98
N LYS A 236 -25.36 -0.15 -17.90
CA LYS A 236 -25.95 -0.99 -18.95
C LYS A 236 -26.60 -2.27 -18.42
N HIS A 237 -25.93 -2.94 -17.49
CA HIS A 237 -26.35 -4.29 -17.06
C HIS A 237 -27.23 -4.26 -15.81
N TYR A 238 -27.08 -3.26 -14.94
CA TYR A 238 -27.76 -3.20 -13.65
C TYR A 238 -28.64 -1.94 -13.49
N GLY A 239 -28.58 -0.97 -14.43
CA GLY A 239 -29.34 0.27 -14.37
C GLY A 239 -28.98 1.18 -13.18
N LYS A 240 -27.83 0.93 -12.54
CA LYS A 240 -27.32 1.62 -11.35
C LYS A 240 -25.89 2.09 -11.54
N ARG A 241 -25.45 3.03 -10.71
CA ARG A 241 -24.03 3.38 -10.61
C ARG A 241 -23.31 2.38 -9.72
N ILE A 242 -21.98 2.42 -9.72
CA ILE A 242 -21.14 1.39 -9.11
C ILE A 242 -21.33 1.32 -7.61
N VAL A 243 -21.27 2.47 -6.91
CA VAL A 243 -21.40 2.50 -5.44
C VAL A 243 -22.80 2.12 -4.99
N ASP A 244 -23.85 2.49 -5.75
CA ASP A 244 -25.23 2.04 -5.50
C ASP A 244 -25.34 0.51 -5.58
N ARG A 245 -24.68 -0.12 -6.58
CA ARG A 245 -24.67 -1.59 -6.67
C ARG A 245 -23.93 -2.23 -5.50
N LEU A 246 -22.79 -1.66 -5.08
CA LEU A 246 -22.05 -2.17 -3.92
C LEU A 246 -22.86 -2.07 -2.61
N MET A 247 -23.70 -1.03 -2.48
CA MET A 247 -24.65 -0.90 -1.35
C MET A 247 -25.66 -2.04 -1.32
N ASP A 248 -26.21 -2.46 -2.46
CA ASP A 248 -27.16 -3.55 -2.53
C ASP A 248 -26.63 -4.88 -1.94
N PHE A 249 -25.31 -5.09 -2.04
CA PHE A 249 -24.61 -6.28 -1.54
C PHE A 249 -23.94 -6.07 -0.17
N ASN A 250 -24.20 -4.95 0.52
CA ASN A 250 -23.59 -4.61 1.80
C ASN A 250 -22.03 -4.65 1.77
N ILE A 251 -21.43 -4.25 0.65
CA ILE A 251 -19.97 -4.24 0.49
C ILE A 251 -19.37 -3.02 1.17
N LEU A 252 -20.08 -1.87 1.19
CA LEU A 252 -19.59 -0.66 1.84
C LEU A 252 -19.58 -0.81 3.37
N GLY A 253 -18.69 -0.08 4.02
CA GLY A 253 -18.57 -0.08 5.48
C GLY A 253 -17.19 0.35 5.95
N GLU A 254 -17.06 0.53 7.25
CA GLU A 254 -15.88 1.09 7.89
C GLU A 254 -14.57 0.38 7.54
N LYS A 255 -14.59 -0.95 7.37
CA LYS A 255 -13.41 -1.76 7.02
C LYS A 255 -13.26 -2.01 5.52
N THR A 256 -14.09 -1.41 4.68
CA THR A 256 -13.98 -1.55 3.22
C THR A 256 -13.10 -0.47 2.61
N LEU A 257 -12.21 -0.85 1.69
CA LEU A 257 -11.28 0.01 0.97
C LEU A 257 -11.60 -0.01 -0.53
N LEU A 258 -11.92 1.16 -1.10
CA LEU A 258 -12.22 1.35 -2.51
C LEU A 258 -11.01 1.92 -3.24
N GLY A 259 -10.50 1.21 -4.25
CA GLY A 259 -9.43 1.69 -5.11
C GLY A 259 -9.94 2.72 -6.12
N HIS A 260 -9.15 3.76 -6.40
CA HIS A 260 -9.28 4.77 -7.45
C HIS A 260 -10.45 5.74 -7.32
N CYS A 261 -11.70 5.30 -7.46
CA CYS A 261 -12.88 6.16 -7.41
C CYS A 261 -12.85 7.34 -8.40
N ILE A 262 -12.40 7.11 -9.66
CA ILE A 262 -12.19 8.20 -10.65
C ILE A 262 -13.53 8.71 -11.16
N TYR A 263 -14.44 7.82 -11.56
CA TYR A 263 -15.71 8.17 -12.23
C TYR A 263 -16.93 8.14 -11.30
N ILE A 264 -16.72 8.41 -10.01
CA ILE A 264 -17.82 8.58 -9.04
C ILE A 264 -18.44 9.98 -9.12
N ASN A 265 -19.69 10.11 -8.64
CA ASN A 265 -20.39 11.38 -8.56
C ASN A 265 -20.66 11.81 -7.11
N PRO A 266 -21.20 13.04 -6.87
CA PRO A 266 -21.48 13.51 -5.50
C PRO A 266 -22.39 12.61 -4.68
N HIS A 267 -23.39 11.97 -5.29
CA HIS A 267 -24.27 11.03 -4.59
C HIS A 267 -23.48 9.79 -4.10
N GLU A 268 -22.61 9.23 -4.94
CA GLU A 268 -21.75 8.10 -4.56
C GLU A 268 -20.76 8.50 -3.46
N MET A 269 -20.24 9.73 -3.48
CA MET A 269 -19.41 10.26 -2.38
C MET A 269 -20.19 10.34 -1.06
N ASP A 270 -21.48 10.76 -1.11
CA ASP A 270 -22.32 10.79 0.09
C ASP A 270 -22.53 9.38 0.65
N LEU A 271 -22.78 8.36 -0.19
CA LEU A 271 -22.87 6.96 0.23
C LEU A 271 -21.57 6.44 0.87
N ILE A 272 -20.42 6.74 0.27
CA ILE A 272 -19.09 6.38 0.80
C ILE A 272 -18.88 7.03 2.18
N LYS A 273 -19.23 8.30 2.33
CA LYS A 273 -19.14 9.04 3.59
C LYS A 273 -20.06 8.48 4.66
N ASP A 274 -21.34 8.27 4.34
CA ASP A 274 -22.37 7.83 5.29
C ASP A 274 -22.09 6.41 5.83
N THR A 275 -21.42 5.57 5.03
CA THR A 275 -20.98 4.23 5.42
C THR A 275 -19.59 4.21 6.07
N ASN A 276 -18.92 5.35 6.21
CA ASN A 276 -17.55 5.45 6.72
C ASN A 276 -16.56 4.58 5.93
N THR A 277 -16.81 4.37 4.64
CA THR A 277 -15.97 3.57 3.75
C THR A 277 -14.70 4.33 3.40
N MET A 278 -13.58 3.60 3.27
CA MET A 278 -12.27 4.16 2.93
C MET A 278 -12.07 4.21 1.41
N VAL A 279 -11.28 5.19 0.96
CA VAL A 279 -10.85 5.31 -0.43
C VAL A 279 -9.32 5.34 -0.48
N VAL A 280 -8.72 4.82 -1.56
CA VAL A 280 -7.29 4.96 -1.82
C VAL A 280 -7.05 5.54 -3.20
N HIS A 281 -6.23 6.59 -3.25
CA HIS A 281 -5.80 7.27 -4.47
C HIS A 281 -4.45 6.70 -4.95
N ASN A 282 -4.37 6.34 -6.24
CA ASN A 282 -3.20 5.71 -6.85
C ASN A 282 -2.75 6.57 -8.05
N PRO A 283 -2.00 7.66 -7.83
CA PRO A 283 -1.79 8.69 -8.84
C PRO A 283 -1.02 8.21 -10.08
N GLU A 284 0.08 7.44 -9.90
CA GLU A 284 0.87 6.94 -11.03
C GLU A 284 0.07 6.00 -11.91
N SER A 285 -0.67 5.08 -11.30
CA SER A 285 -1.50 4.12 -12.01
C SER A 285 -2.61 4.82 -12.81
N ASN A 286 -3.33 5.74 -12.16
CA ASN A 286 -4.39 6.50 -12.82
C ASN A 286 -3.88 7.26 -14.05
N MET A 287 -2.67 7.85 -13.95
CA MET A 287 -2.02 8.56 -15.04
C MET A 287 -1.45 7.60 -16.10
N GLY A 288 -0.72 6.57 -15.67
CA GLY A 288 -0.04 5.64 -16.56
C GLY A 288 -0.99 4.76 -17.36
N ASN A 289 -2.13 4.37 -16.77
CA ASN A 289 -3.22 3.66 -17.45
C ASN A 289 -4.15 4.60 -18.23
N ALA A 290 -3.88 5.92 -18.20
CA ALA A 290 -4.68 6.96 -18.84
C ALA A 290 -6.17 6.94 -18.43
N CYS A 291 -6.45 6.57 -17.17
CA CYS A 291 -7.80 6.46 -16.63
C CYS A 291 -8.43 7.82 -16.28
N GLY A 292 -7.61 8.81 -15.97
CA GLY A 292 -8.06 10.15 -15.57
C GLY A 292 -7.64 10.56 -14.16
N CYS A 293 -8.22 11.64 -13.65
CA CYS A 293 -7.93 12.15 -12.32
C CYS A 293 -9.18 12.04 -11.44
N PRO A 294 -9.11 11.34 -10.29
CA PRO A 294 -10.24 11.25 -9.37
C PRO A 294 -10.53 12.58 -8.67
N PRO A 295 -11.74 12.79 -8.15
CA PRO A 295 -12.11 13.98 -7.37
C PRO A 295 -11.54 13.93 -5.94
N THR A 296 -10.26 13.57 -5.79
CA THR A 296 -9.61 13.28 -4.50
C THR A 296 -9.66 14.46 -3.54
N MET A 297 -9.46 15.69 -4.04
CA MET A 297 -9.54 16.89 -3.19
C MET A 297 -10.94 17.05 -2.59
N GLU A 298 -11.99 16.79 -3.38
CA GLU A 298 -13.36 16.83 -2.88
C GLU A 298 -13.63 15.71 -1.86
N LEU A 299 -13.13 14.50 -2.09
CA LEU A 299 -13.25 13.39 -1.14
C LEU A 299 -12.65 13.76 0.23
N VAL A 300 -11.44 14.31 0.24
CA VAL A 300 -10.75 14.74 1.48
C VAL A 300 -11.52 15.89 2.14
N HIS A 301 -11.97 16.90 1.38
CA HIS A 301 -12.71 18.04 1.92
C HIS A 301 -14.08 17.64 2.48
N ARG A 302 -14.71 16.59 1.95
CA ARG A 302 -15.95 16.01 2.52
C ARG A 302 -15.70 15.22 3.80
N GLY A 303 -14.45 14.98 4.18
CA GLY A 303 -14.05 14.19 5.35
C GLY A 303 -14.11 12.68 5.11
N ILE A 304 -14.11 12.24 3.85
CA ILE A 304 -13.98 10.82 3.49
C ILE A 304 -12.53 10.39 3.75
N LEU A 305 -12.34 9.29 4.47
CA LEU A 305 -11.02 8.77 4.77
C LEU A 305 -10.35 8.27 3.49
N THR A 306 -9.54 9.14 2.89
CA THR A 306 -8.86 8.89 1.63
C THR A 306 -7.36 8.78 1.87
N GLY A 307 -6.79 7.62 1.55
CA GLY A 307 -5.35 7.31 1.65
C GLY A 307 -4.64 7.45 0.30
N LEU A 308 -3.34 7.14 0.32
CA LEU A 308 -2.45 7.12 -0.84
C LEU A 308 -1.85 5.73 -1.01
N GLY A 309 -1.92 5.18 -2.20
CA GLY A 309 -1.33 3.91 -2.60
C GLY A 309 -0.48 4.05 -3.86
N THR A 310 0.18 2.96 -4.24
CA THR A 310 1.06 2.91 -5.41
C THR A 310 0.49 2.08 -6.56
N ASP A 311 -0.48 1.20 -6.26
CA ASP A 311 -0.99 0.24 -7.22
C ASP A 311 0.16 -0.64 -7.79
N GLY A 312 0.06 -1.10 -9.01
CA GLY A 312 1.08 -1.91 -9.69
C GLY A 312 2.24 -1.11 -10.32
N TYR A 313 2.48 0.14 -9.93
CA TYR A 313 3.43 1.04 -10.60
C TYR A 313 4.77 1.17 -9.89
N THR A 314 4.77 1.41 -8.58
CA THR A 314 5.99 1.65 -7.81
C THR A 314 5.86 1.08 -6.40
N HIS A 315 6.99 0.97 -5.68
CA HIS A 315 7.03 0.67 -4.24
C HIS A 315 7.57 1.87 -3.44
N ASP A 316 7.60 3.06 -4.08
CA ASP A 316 8.11 4.31 -3.50
C ASP A 316 6.97 5.27 -3.19
N MET A 317 6.56 5.33 -1.91
CA MET A 317 5.51 6.24 -1.44
C MET A 317 5.88 7.72 -1.58
N MET A 318 7.17 8.06 -1.66
CA MET A 318 7.59 9.45 -1.92
C MET A 318 7.40 9.84 -3.39
N GLU A 319 7.51 8.89 -4.31
CA GLU A 319 7.14 9.08 -5.71
C GLU A 319 5.63 9.37 -5.82
N SER A 320 4.78 8.50 -5.27
CA SER A 320 3.33 8.69 -5.24
C SER A 320 2.92 10.00 -4.57
N PHE A 321 3.59 10.38 -3.48
CA PHE A 321 3.38 11.64 -2.78
C PHE A 321 3.64 12.85 -3.69
N LYS A 322 4.75 12.86 -4.42
CA LYS A 322 5.12 13.91 -5.36
C LYS A 322 4.17 13.97 -6.56
N VAL A 323 3.88 12.80 -7.15
CA VAL A 323 3.00 12.69 -8.31
C VAL A 323 1.58 13.14 -7.97
N ALA A 324 1.01 12.74 -6.82
CA ALA A 324 -0.28 13.21 -6.36
C ALA A 324 -0.32 14.74 -6.22
N ASN A 325 0.71 15.33 -5.60
CA ASN A 325 0.81 16.79 -5.44
C ASN A 325 0.81 17.53 -6.79
N ILE A 326 1.56 17.04 -7.77
CA ILE A 326 1.66 17.67 -9.11
C ILE A 326 0.40 17.41 -9.93
N LEU A 327 -0.15 16.19 -9.91
CA LEU A 327 -1.36 15.81 -10.65
C LEU A 327 -2.53 16.73 -10.34
N HIS A 328 -2.83 16.93 -9.05
CA HIS A 328 -3.98 17.73 -8.66
C HIS A 328 -3.82 19.22 -8.96
N LYS A 329 -2.60 19.76 -8.79
CA LYS A 329 -2.29 21.14 -9.22
C LYS A 329 -2.50 21.32 -10.72
N HIS A 330 -2.02 20.38 -11.51
CA HIS A 330 -2.15 20.41 -12.96
C HIS A 330 -3.61 20.24 -13.39
N HIS A 331 -4.33 19.27 -12.83
CA HIS A 331 -5.71 18.96 -13.19
C HIS A 331 -6.67 20.12 -12.85
N LEU A 332 -6.50 20.73 -11.67
CA LEU A 332 -7.35 21.83 -11.20
C LEU A 332 -6.91 23.21 -11.70
N CYS A 333 -5.72 23.31 -12.33
CA CYS A 333 -5.08 24.57 -12.69
C CYS A 333 -4.95 25.54 -11.48
N ASP A 334 -4.75 24.96 -10.27
CA ASP A 334 -4.62 25.70 -9.03
C ASP A 334 -3.27 25.37 -8.34
N PRO A 335 -2.36 26.35 -8.21
CA PRO A 335 -1.06 26.13 -7.55
C PRO A 335 -1.19 25.89 -6.03
N ASN A 336 -2.33 26.22 -5.43
CA ASN A 336 -2.59 26.02 -4.00
C ASN A 336 -3.21 24.66 -3.67
N ALA A 337 -3.73 23.92 -4.66
CA ALA A 337 -4.26 22.59 -4.45
C ALA A 337 -3.21 21.61 -3.91
N ALA A 338 -3.64 20.57 -3.18
CA ALA A 338 -2.85 19.43 -2.76
C ALA A 338 -1.71 19.69 -1.75
N TRP A 339 -1.58 20.90 -1.20
CA TRP A 339 -0.58 21.20 -0.19
C TRP A 339 -0.92 20.65 1.20
N GLY A 340 -2.18 20.61 1.57
CA GLY A 340 -2.68 20.02 2.81
C GLY A 340 -3.17 18.60 2.63
N GLU A 341 -3.92 18.37 1.57
CA GLU A 341 -4.66 17.12 1.32
C GLU A 341 -3.72 15.93 1.09
N VAL A 342 -2.71 16.09 0.24
CA VAL A 342 -1.78 15.00 -0.11
C VAL A 342 -0.90 14.59 1.07
N PRO A 343 -0.31 15.51 1.86
CA PRO A 343 0.34 15.14 3.13
C PRO A 343 -0.60 14.44 4.11
N THR A 344 -1.84 14.90 4.24
CA THR A 344 -2.85 14.26 5.08
C THR A 344 -3.13 12.82 4.63
N MET A 345 -3.27 12.58 3.33
CA MET A 345 -3.47 11.22 2.80
C MET A 345 -2.32 10.28 3.19
N LEU A 346 -1.06 10.69 2.93
CA LEU A 346 0.10 9.83 3.18
C LEU A 346 0.39 9.64 4.67
N PHE A 347 0.46 10.74 5.43
CA PHE A 347 1.03 10.70 6.79
C PHE A 347 -0.01 10.48 7.89
N GLU A 348 -1.28 10.81 7.64
CA GLU A 348 -2.34 10.66 8.63
C GLU A 348 -3.35 9.59 8.25
N ASN A 349 -3.88 9.68 7.02
CA ASN A 349 -4.98 8.81 6.61
C ASN A 349 -4.52 7.38 6.36
N ASN A 350 -3.32 7.15 5.79
CA ASN A 350 -2.77 5.81 5.66
C ASN A 350 -2.61 5.13 7.01
N ALA A 351 -2.19 5.86 8.05
CA ALA A 351 -2.11 5.35 9.41
C ALA A 351 -3.50 5.02 10.00
N LYS A 352 -4.52 5.87 9.73
CA LYS A 352 -5.91 5.61 10.14
C LYS A 352 -6.50 4.39 9.42
N ILE A 353 -6.20 4.21 8.12
CA ILE A 353 -6.59 3.03 7.34
C ILE A 353 -5.95 1.78 7.94
N ALA A 354 -4.63 1.81 8.18
CA ALA A 354 -3.92 0.70 8.79
C ALA A 354 -4.46 0.37 10.20
N GLY A 355 -4.81 1.38 10.99
CA GLY A 355 -5.41 1.23 12.33
C GLY A 355 -6.79 0.56 12.36
N ARG A 356 -7.45 0.36 11.22
CA ARG A 356 -8.68 -0.45 11.13
C ARG A 356 -8.42 -1.96 11.06
N TYR A 357 -7.15 -2.34 10.83
CA TYR A 357 -6.71 -3.73 10.67
C TYR A 357 -5.60 -4.14 11.65
N PHE A 358 -4.84 -3.19 12.17
CA PHE A 358 -3.74 -3.42 13.09
C PHE A 358 -3.93 -2.59 14.36
N ASP A 359 -3.83 -3.22 15.52
CA ASP A 359 -4.07 -2.58 16.82
C ASP A 359 -2.94 -1.62 17.22
N GLN A 360 -1.74 -1.79 16.65
CA GLN A 360 -0.60 -0.93 16.96
C GLN A 360 -0.81 0.47 16.36
N LYS A 361 -0.45 1.50 17.12
CA LYS A 361 -0.44 2.88 16.63
C LYS A 361 0.71 3.09 15.65
N LEU A 362 0.38 3.26 14.37
CA LEU A 362 1.32 3.44 13.27
C LEU A 362 1.39 4.89 12.80
N GLY A 363 2.44 5.25 12.05
CA GLY A 363 2.56 6.55 11.37
C GLY A 363 2.90 7.73 12.26
N VAL A 364 3.31 7.50 13.51
CA VAL A 364 3.68 8.53 14.47
C VAL A 364 4.87 8.08 15.32
N LEU A 365 5.75 9.03 15.70
CA LEU A 365 6.80 8.77 16.67
C LEU A 365 6.40 9.35 18.03
N GLU A 366 5.88 8.50 18.88
CA GLU A 366 5.54 8.83 20.27
C GLU A 366 5.64 7.59 21.16
N GLU A 367 5.65 7.82 22.46
CA GLU A 367 5.73 6.74 23.45
C GLU A 367 4.51 5.80 23.34
N GLY A 368 4.77 4.50 23.25
CA GLY A 368 3.76 3.45 23.07
C GLY A 368 3.37 3.15 21.62
N ALA A 369 3.78 3.96 20.64
CA ALA A 369 3.56 3.68 19.23
C ALA A 369 4.42 2.51 18.74
N ALA A 370 4.00 1.89 17.64
CA ALA A 370 4.79 0.85 16.98
C ALA A 370 6.16 1.38 16.56
N ALA A 371 7.18 0.56 16.73
CA ALA A 371 8.54 0.91 16.35
C ALA A 371 8.79 0.69 14.86
N ASP A 372 8.04 1.43 14.04
CA ASP A 372 8.16 1.51 12.59
C ASP A 372 8.78 2.87 12.24
N VAL A 373 10.11 2.89 12.05
CA VAL A 373 10.91 4.12 11.97
C VAL A 373 11.90 4.04 10.81
N ILE A 374 12.07 5.15 10.10
CA ILE A 374 13.07 5.27 9.04
C ILE A 374 14.06 6.40 9.32
N ILE A 375 15.28 6.24 8.79
CA ILE A 375 16.25 7.32 8.67
C ILE A 375 16.38 7.68 7.20
N VAL A 376 16.15 8.96 6.90
CA VAL A 376 16.29 9.54 5.56
C VAL A 376 17.54 10.40 5.53
N ASN A 377 18.46 10.12 4.62
CA ASN A 377 19.69 10.88 4.42
C ASN A 377 19.37 12.18 3.67
N TYR A 378 18.77 13.12 4.38
CA TYR A 378 18.40 14.41 3.84
C TYR A 378 18.98 15.53 4.71
N ASN A 379 19.78 16.39 4.09
CA ASN A 379 20.34 17.58 4.72
C ASN A 379 19.78 18.83 4.04
N PRO A 380 18.84 19.56 4.67
CA PRO A 380 18.14 20.67 4.05
C PRO A 380 19.09 21.85 3.73
N LEU A 381 18.97 22.42 2.53
CA LEU A 381 19.72 23.64 2.14
C LEU A 381 19.11 24.91 2.76
N THR A 382 17.83 24.87 3.10
CA THR A 382 17.10 25.96 3.76
C THR A 382 16.66 25.51 5.15
N PRO A 383 16.45 26.41 6.12
CA PRO A 383 16.01 26.03 7.46
C PRO A 383 14.71 25.21 7.43
N MET A 384 14.74 24.06 8.09
CA MET A 384 13.57 23.20 8.27
C MET A 384 12.89 23.53 9.60
N ASN A 385 11.56 23.49 9.62
CA ASN A 385 10.74 23.64 10.83
C ASN A 385 9.37 22.98 10.61
N GLU A 386 8.55 22.93 11.65
CA GLU A 386 7.23 22.30 11.65
C GLU A 386 6.29 22.73 10.51
N ASN A 387 6.44 23.96 10.00
CA ASN A 387 5.54 24.52 8.99
C ASN A 387 5.97 24.20 7.56
N ASN A 388 7.21 23.75 7.32
CA ASN A 388 7.74 23.54 5.97
C ASN A 388 8.24 22.11 5.70
N ILE A 389 8.12 21.16 6.64
CA ILE A 389 8.54 19.76 6.49
C ILE A 389 7.99 19.15 5.19
N ASN A 390 6.70 19.33 4.90
CA ASN A 390 6.07 18.75 3.72
C ASN A 390 6.67 19.31 2.41
N GLY A 391 7.07 20.57 2.39
CA GLY A 391 7.79 21.18 1.27
C GLY A 391 9.17 20.54 1.06
N HIS A 392 9.93 20.32 2.14
CA HIS A 392 11.21 19.61 2.06
C HIS A 392 11.03 18.17 1.54
N LEU A 393 9.99 17.46 1.99
CA LEU A 393 9.70 16.10 1.52
C LEU A 393 9.33 16.08 0.03
N VAL A 394 8.40 16.92 -0.42
CA VAL A 394 7.96 16.95 -1.84
C VAL A 394 9.09 17.27 -2.80
N PHE A 395 9.96 18.23 -2.43
CA PHE A 395 10.98 18.74 -3.35
C PHE A 395 12.37 18.13 -3.18
N GLY A 396 12.66 17.60 -1.99
CA GLY A 396 14.04 17.22 -1.64
C GLY A 396 14.23 15.74 -1.29
N VAL A 397 13.17 14.93 -1.16
CA VAL A 397 13.28 13.54 -0.71
C VAL A 397 12.69 12.59 -1.75
N THR A 398 13.37 11.45 -1.92
CA THR A 398 12.91 10.29 -2.69
C THR A 398 13.06 9.04 -1.82
N GLY A 399 12.45 7.92 -2.19
CA GLY A 399 12.65 6.67 -1.47
C GLY A 399 14.11 6.20 -1.41
N HIS A 400 14.92 6.58 -2.40
CA HIS A 400 16.36 6.27 -2.40
C HIS A 400 17.16 6.96 -1.30
N ASP A 401 16.63 8.03 -0.70
CA ASP A 401 17.28 8.73 0.42
C ASP A 401 17.07 8.01 1.76
N VAL A 402 16.19 7.00 1.82
CA VAL A 402 16.00 6.15 3.01
C VAL A 402 17.24 5.26 3.19
N VAL A 403 17.96 5.42 4.28
CA VAL A 403 19.21 4.66 4.56
C VAL A 403 19.02 3.59 5.63
N THR A 404 18.02 3.72 6.49
CA THR A 404 17.70 2.75 7.54
C THR A 404 16.19 2.57 7.64
N THR A 405 15.75 1.32 7.77
CA THR A 405 14.34 0.97 7.95
C THR A 405 14.19 0.01 9.11
N VAL A 406 13.36 0.39 10.06
CA VAL A 406 12.99 -0.40 11.23
C VAL A 406 11.49 -0.69 11.16
N ALA A 407 11.10 -1.93 11.26
CA ALA A 407 9.70 -2.36 11.32
C ALA A 407 9.47 -3.22 12.57
N ASN A 408 8.43 -2.91 13.33
CA ASN A 408 8.08 -3.63 14.56
C ASN A 408 9.30 -3.81 15.50
N GLY A 409 10.19 -2.80 15.55
CA GLY A 409 11.40 -2.77 16.36
C GLY A 409 12.61 -3.54 15.80
N LYS A 410 12.46 -4.21 14.66
CA LYS A 410 13.53 -4.94 13.99
C LYS A 410 14.16 -4.08 12.89
N VAL A 411 15.49 -3.96 12.91
CA VAL A 411 16.23 -3.27 11.84
C VAL A 411 16.23 -4.17 10.61
N LEU A 412 15.48 -3.78 9.57
CA LEU A 412 15.38 -4.53 8.31
C LEU A 412 16.47 -4.10 7.32
N MET A 413 16.82 -2.81 7.35
CA MET A 413 17.86 -2.22 6.51
C MET A 413 18.69 -1.20 7.31
N LYS A 414 20.01 -1.22 7.13
CA LYS A 414 20.96 -0.25 7.71
C LYS A 414 21.99 0.14 6.65
N ASP A 415 22.25 1.45 6.50
CA ASP A 415 23.15 1.99 5.49
C ASP A 415 22.89 1.40 4.08
N ARG A 416 21.61 1.31 3.69
CA ARG A 416 21.11 0.74 2.40
C ARG A 416 21.38 -0.75 2.20
N ARG A 417 21.75 -1.50 3.24
CA ARG A 417 21.97 -2.94 3.19
C ARG A 417 20.93 -3.65 4.06
N LEU A 418 20.30 -4.66 3.50
CA LEU A 418 19.39 -5.54 4.23
C LEU A 418 20.18 -6.32 5.30
N THR A 419 19.56 -6.51 6.48
CA THR A 419 20.26 -7.09 7.62
C THR A 419 20.26 -8.61 7.63
N GLU A 420 19.15 -9.24 7.18
CA GLU A 420 18.97 -10.70 7.27
C GLU A 420 18.72 -11.37 5.92
N ILE A 421 18.54 -10.60 4.84
CA ILE A 421 18.21 -11.11 3.51
C ILE A 421 19.42 -11.01 2.61
N ASP A 422 19.76 -12.12 1.97
CA ASP A 422 20.72 -12.12 0.84
C ASP A 422 20.03 -11.57 -0.41
N GLU A 423 20.03 -10.23 -0.53
CA GLU A 423 19.41 -9.50 -1.63
C GLU A 423 19.92 -10.00 -2.99
N ALA A 424 21.21 -10.27 -3.11
CA ALA A 424 21.82 -10.69 -4.37
C ALA A 424 21.27 -12.04 -4.84
N LYS A 425 21.11 -12.99 -3.91
CA LYS A 425 20.52 -14.30 -4.17
C LYS A 425 19.05 -14.18 -4.55
N VAL A 426 18.24 -13.48 -3.74
CA VAL A 426 16.81 -13.30 -4.02
C VAL A 426 16.60 -12.68 -5.40
N MET A 427 17.34 -11.61 -5.74
CA MET A 427 17.22 -10.97 -7.04
C MET A 427 17.71 -11.86 -8.20
N ALA A 428 18.64 -12.78 -7.97
CA ALA A 428 19.03 -13.79 -8.96
C ALA A 428 17.89 -14.78 -9.21
N ASP A 429 17.27 -15.30 -8.13
CA ASP A 429 16.13 -16.21 -8.20
C ASP A 429 14.91 -15.53 -8.89
N CYS A 430 14.63 -14.27 -8.57
CA CYS A 430 13.59 -13.49 -9.24
C CYS A 430 13.84 -13.33 -10.74
N ARG A 431 15.08 -13.01 -11.15
CA ARG A 431 15.41 -12.89 -12.59
C ARG A 431 15.23 -14.21 -13.32
N GLN A 432 15.57 -15.34 -12.70
CA GLN A 432 15.35 -16.64 -13.30
C GLN A 432 13.85 -16.94 -13.44
N ALA A 433 13.06 -16.74 -12.38
CA ALA A 433 11.62 -16.95 -12.40
C ALA A 433 10.91 -16.05 -13.44
N ALA A 434 11.27 -14.76 -13.48
CA ALA A 434 10.74 -13.81 -14.47
C ALA A 434 11.07 -14.21 -15.92
N ALA A 435 12.28 -14.74 -16.17
CA ALA A 435 12.64 -15.25 -17.49
C ALA A 435 11.80 -16.49 -17.89
N GLU A 436 11.54 -17.41 -16.97
CA GLU A 436 10.66 -18.56 -17.21
C GLU A 436 9.21 -18.15 -17.41
N LEU A 437 8.73 -17.17 -16.62
CA LEU A 437 7.41 -16.57 -16.77
C LEU A 437 7.24 -15.93 -18.15
N GLY A 438 8.21 -15.14 -18.62
CA GLY A 438 8.21 -14.54 -19.96
C GLY A 438 8.12 -15.57 -21.08
N LYS A 439 8.80 -16.74 -20.92
CA LYS A 439 8.68 -17.86 -21.86
C LYS A 439 7.27 -18.45 -21.84
N ARG A 440 6.67 -18.71 -20.66
CA ARG A 440 5.30 -19.24 -20.55
C ARG A 440 4.29 -18.31 -21.21
N ILE A 441 4.41 -17.00 -21.00
CA ILE A 441 3.52 -15.98 -21.60
C ILE A 441 3.63 -15.96 -23.13
N ASN A 442 4.84 -16.03 -23.69
CA ASN A 442 5.08 -15.85 -25.11
C ASN A 442 5.14 -17.16 -25.92
N SER A 443 4.94 -18.32 -25.27
CA SER A 443 4.92 -19.64 -25.92
C SER A 443 3.53 -20.07 -26.44
N ARG A 444 2.50 -19.25 -26.26
CA ARG A 444 1.10 -19.52 -26.66
C ARG A 444 0.74 -18.85 -27.97
#